data_ffbf5352a567fd848aef9fe820dcab31
#
_entry.id   ffbf5352a567fd848aef9fe820dcab31
#
_cell.length_a   1.000
_cell.length_b   1.000
_cell.length_c   1.000
_cell.angle_alpha   90.00
_cell.angle_beta   90.00
_cell.angle_gamma   90.00
#
_symmetry.space_group_name_H-M   'P 1'
#
loop_
_entity.id
_entity.type
_entity.pdbx_description
1 polymer ?
#
loop_
_entity_poly.entity_id
_entity_poly.type
_entity_poly.pdbx_seq_one_letter_code
_entity_poly.pdbx_strand_id
1 'polypeptide(L)'
;MTAAAVNALAPSPRCRHAVTGALRHLTHPDRIALPPESSWSRNTTNAAFRTVLACRAAGPGTEAGACTLRRSMLGHLTAVQRADGGFGHREADPSDPISTAYAAIALAHLPNRSPGLGRAVDFLVARQRPDGGFTSVPDQVGPRPLLYDTPALADVCVLLGLGHALDR
;
A
#
# COMPACT_ATOMS: atom_id res chain seq x y z
N MET A 1 5.62 9.63 4.35
CA MET A 1 7.10 9.59 4.48
C MET A 1 7.55 8.65 5.60
N THR A 2 7.08 8.80 6.85
CA THR A 2 7.55 7.99 8.01
C THR A 2 7.46 6.48 7.79
N ALA A 3 6.34 5.96 7.26
CA ALA A 3 6.18 4.53 6.99
C ALA A 3 7.22 3.98 5.97
N ALA A 4 7.55 4.75 4.94
CA ALA A 4 8.58 4.37 3.97
C ALA A 4 9.98 4.32 4.60
N ALA A 5 10.29 5.27 5.48
CA ALA A 5 11.55 5.27 6.22
C ALA A 5 11.65 4.06 7.16
N VAL A 6 10.57 3.71 7.87
CA VAL A 6 10.52 2.49 8.69
C VAL A 6 10.83 1.26 7.85
N ASN A 7 10.19 1.11 6.70
CA ASN A 7 10.42 -0.05 5.81
C ASN A 7 11.89 -0.15 5.35
N ALA A 8 12.51 0.97 5.01
CA ALA A 8 13.91 1.00 4.57
C ALA A 8 14.90 0.73 5.70
N LEU A 9 14.62 1.19 6.91
CA LEU A 9 15.54 1.12 8.05
C LEU A 9 15.35 -0.11 8.92
N ALA A 10 14.18 -0.75 8.90
CA ALA A 10 13.85 -1.90 9.75
C ALA A 10 14.84 -3.06 9.70
N PRO A 11 15.43 -3.41 8.53
CA PRO A 11 16.42 -4.49 8.47
C PRO A 11 17.74 -4.18 9.21
N SER A 12 18.02 -2.90 9.50
CA SER A 12 19.27 -2.48 10.14
C SER A 12 19.16 -2.47 11.66
N PRO A 13 19.91 -3.31 12.40
CA PRO A 13 19.94 -3.27 13.86
C PRO A 13 20.36 -1.90 14.43
N ARG A 14 21.21 -1.16 13.70
CA ARG A 14 21.66 0.19 14.09
C ARG A 14 20.53 1.20 14.12
N CYS A 15 19.48 0.99 13.34
CA CYS A 15 18.34 1.90 13.23
C CYS A 15 17.18 1.54 14.18
N ARG A 16 17.32 0.51 15.01
CA ARG A 16 16.23 0.00 15.88
C ARG A 16 15.55 1.10 16.70
N HIS A 17 16.33 2.00 17.32
CA HIS A 17 15.77 3.09 18.12
C HIS A 17 14.93 4.05 17.27
N ALA A 18 15.43 4.46 16.11
CA ALA A 18 14.73 5.33 15.18
C ALA A 18 13.44 4.67 14.64
N VAL A 19 13.50 3.38 14.29
CA VAL A 19 12.34 2.58 13.83
C VAL A 19 11.27 2.52 14.93
N THR A 20 11.65 2.24 16.18
CA THR A 20 10.72 2.20 17.31
C THR A 20 10.05 3.56 17.54
N GLY A 21 10.82 4.64 17.50
CA GLY A 21 10.29 6.01 17.63
C GLY A 21 9.30 6.36 16.52
N ALA A 22 9.65 6.01 15.28
CA ALA A 22 8.79 6.21 14.11
C ALA A 22 7.49 5.37 14.18
N LEU A 23 7.57 4.12 14.66
CA LEU A 23 6.39 3.29 14.87
C LEU A 23 5.47 3.86 15.95
N ARG A 24 6.00 4.32 17.09
CA ARG A 24 5.18 5.00 18.10
C ARG A 24 4.47 6.22 17.54
N HIS A 25 5.14 6.99 16.68
CA HIS A 25 4.55 8.13 16.00
C HIS A 25 3.40 7.71 15.07
N LEU A 26 3.60 6.67 14.25
CA LEU A 26 2.59 6.17 13.30
C LEU A 26 1.38 5.55 14.02
N THR A 27 1.60 4.90 15.15
CA THR A 27 0.57 4.18 15.88
C THR A 27 -0.12 5.01 16.97
N HIS A 28 0.21 6.30 17.08
CA HIS A 28 -0.44 7.18 18.04
C HIS A 28 -1.93 7.36 17.67
N PRO A 29 -2.87 7.18 18.61
CA PRO A 29 -4.30 7.22 18.32
C PRO A 29 -4.75 8.46 17.56
N ASP A 30 -4.24 9.64 17.94
CA ASP A 30 -4.62 10.93 17.33
C ASP A 30 -4.07 11.11 15.89
N ARG A 31 -3.26 10.16 15.40
CA ARG A 31 -2.63 10.22 14.09
C ARG A 31 -3.13 9.14 13.12
N ILE A 32 -4.01 8.27 13.58
CA ILE A 32 -4.64 7.24 12.75
C ILE A 32 -5.75 7.92 11.95
N ALA A 33 -5.38 8.50 10.80
CA ALA A 33 -6.34 9.08 9.85
C ALA A 33 -6.71 8.06 8.76
N LEU A 34 -7.98 8.04 8.39
CA LEU A 34 -8.51 7.28 7.25
C LEU A 34 -9.40 8.20 6.40
N PRO A 35 -9.22 8.20 5.06
CA PRO A 35 -8.22 7.44 4.30
C PRO A 35 -6.79 7.95 4.57
N PRO A 36 -5.78 7.07 4.48
CA PRO A 36 -4.39 7.51 4.68
C PRO A 36 -3.95 8.42 3.53
N GLU A 37 -3.24 9.50 3.87
CA GLU A 37 -2.76 10.48 2.89
C GLU A 37 -1.24 10.41 2.70
N SER A 38 -0.80 10.76 1.50
CA SER A 38 0.60 10.92 1.15
C SER A 38 0.81 12.26 0.43
N SER A 39 1.88 12.97 0.77
CA SER A 39 2.23 14.24 0.12
C SER A 39 2.79 14.09 -1.29
N TRP A 40 3.23 12.89 -1.69
CA TRP A 40 3.88 12.60 -2.98
C TRP A 40 3.10 11.67 -3.88
N SER A 41 1.98 11.14 -3.40
CA SER A 41 1.09 10.25 -4.13
C SER A 41 -0.34 10.67 -3.87
N ARG A 42 -1.15 10.70 -4.89
CA ARG A 42 -2.59 10.94 -4.75
C ARG A 42 -3.34 9.70 -4.32
N ASN A 43 -2.63 8.59 -4.24
CA ASN A 43 -3.19 7.27 -4.08
C ASN A 43 -3.24 6.85 -2.60
N THR A 44 -4.45 6.68 -2.09
CA THR A 44 -4.66 6.24 -0.70
C THR A 44 -4.13 4.84 -0.45
N THR A 45 -4.17 3.95 -1.46
CA THR A 45 -3.63 2.59 -1.34
C THR A 45 -2.11 2.56 -1.23
N ASN A 46 -1.40 3.56 -1.80
CA ASN A 46 0.05 3.74 -1.60
C ASN A 46 0.37 3.98 -0.12
N ALA A 47 -0.34 4.88 0.53
CA ALA A 47 -0.14 5.14 1.96
C ALA A 47 -0.51 3.91 2.80
N ALA A 48 -1.57 3.18 2.43
CA ALA A 48 -2.02 1.99 3.14
C ALA A 48 -0.97 0.86 3.10
N PHE A 49 -0.43 0.50 1.92
CA PHE A 49 0.54 -0.59 1.85
C PHE A 49 1.84 -0.27 2.59
N ARG A 50 2.33 0.97 2.48
CA ARG A 50 3.54 1.40 3.20
C ARG A 50 3.33 1.32 4.71
N THR A 51 2.16 1.70 5.20
CA THR A 51 1.79 1.62 6.62
C THR A 51 1.69 0.17 7.08
N VAL A 52 1.04 -0.70 6.31
CA VAL A 52 0.94 -2.13 6.64
C VAL A 52 2.32 -2.79 6.69
N LEU A 53 3.20 -2.50 5.72
CA LEU A 53 4.57 -3.03 5.74
C LEU A 53 5.38 -2.46 6.91
N ALA A 54 5.27 -1.17 7.22
CA ALA A 54 5.96 -0.57 8.37
C ALA A 54 5.56 -1.26 9.68
N CYS A 55 4.28 -1.59 9.86
CA CYS A 55 3.79 -2.28 11.05
C CYS A 55 4.38 -3.70 11.22
N ARG A 56 4.98 -4.31 10.19
CA ARG A 56 5.68 -5.59 10.34
C ARG A 56 6.99 -5.46 11.13
N ALA A 57 7.55 -4.27 11.19
CA ALA A 57 8.75 -3.98 11.97
C ALA A 57 8.44 -3.72 13.46
N ALA A 58 7.16 -3.84 13.88
CA ALA A 58 6.77 -3.63 15.27
C ALA A 58 7.38 -4.72 16.16
N GLY A 59 7.80 -4.29 17.35
CA GLY A 59 8.39 -5.12 18.39
C GLY A 59 8.01 -4.58 19.77
N PRO A 60 8.72 -4.98 20.83
CA PRO A 60 8.34 -4.65 22.20
C PRO A 60 7.92 -3.19 22.39
N GLY A 61 6.70 -2.98 22.90
CA GLY A 61 6.10 -1.67 23.16
C GLY A 61 5.47 -0.96 21.96
N THR A 62 5.40 -1.59 20.79
CA THR A 62 4.73 -1.05 19.59
C THR A 62 3.73 -2.02 18.94
N GLU A 63 3.69 -3.28 19.37
CA GLU A 63 2.86 -4.34 18.73
C GLU A 63 1.37 -4.04 18.76
N ALA A 64 0.85 -3.62 19.90
CA ALA A 64 -0.58 -3.38 20.07
C ALA A 64 -1.07 -2.26 19.12
N GLY A 65 -0.34 -1.15 19.08
CA GLY A 65 -0.63 -0.03 18.18
C GLY A 65 -0.50 -0.43 16.71
N ALA A 66 0.54 -1.17 16.35
CA ALA A 66 0.75 -1.66 15.00
C ALA A 66 -0.35 -2.65 14.57
N CYS A 67 -0.81 -3.51 15.48
CA CYS A 67 -1.92 -4.43 15.22
C CYS A 67 -3.21 -3.65 14.94
N THR A 68 -3.51 -2.65 15.77
CA THR A 68 -4.69 -1.79 15.59
C THR A 68 -4.63 -1.05 14.26
N LEU A 69 -3.49 -0.41 13.94
CA LEU A 69 -3.31 0.35 12.72
C LEU A 69 -3.41 -0.56 11.47
N ARG A 70 -2.80 -1.75 11.48
CA ARG A 70 -2.97 -2.73 10.40
C ARG A 70 -4.43 -3.09 10.21
N ARG A 71 -5.14 -3.41 11.29
CA ARG A 71 -6.56 -3.77 11.19
C ARG A 71 -7.40 -2.63 10.60
N SER A 72 -7.15 -1.39 10.99
CA SER A 72 -7.82 -0.22 10.43
C SER A 72 -7.55 -0.06 8.94
N MET A 73 -6.28 -0.16 8.50
CA MET A 73 -5.92 -0.07 7.08
C MET A 73 -6.56 -1.18 6.25
N LEU A 74 -6.61 -2.36 6.79
CA LEU A 74 -7.19 -3.53 6.12
C LEU A 74 -8.71 -3.47 6.04
N GLY A 75 -9.36 -2.99 7.11
CA GLY A 75 -10.80 -2.70 7.10
C GLY A 75 -11.15 -1.66 6.04
N HIS A 76 -10.38 -0.58 5.95
CA HIS A 76 -10.54 0.43 4.91
C HIS A 76 -10.39 -0.15 3.51
N LEU A 77 -9.30 -0.87 3.21
CA LEU A 77 -9.10 -1.50 1.91
C LEU A 77 -10.21 -2.45 1.53
N THR A 78 -10.71 -3.25 2.48
CA THR A 78 -11.83 -4.16 2.23
C THR A 78 -13.11 -3.40 1.88
N ALA A 79 -13.36 -2.27 2.53
CA ALA A 79 -14.55 -1.45 2.30
C ALA A 79 -14.53 -0.72 0.95
N VAL A 80 -13.34 -0.29 0.48
CA VAL A 80 -13.21 0.49 -0.76
C VAL A 80 -12.87 -0.36 -1.99
N GLN A 81 -12.70 -1.69 -1.85
CA GLN A 81 -12.51 -2.56 -3.01
C GLN A 81 -13.75 -2.56 -3.90
N ARG A 82 -13.56 -2.29 -5.18
CA ARG A 82 -14.66 -2.19 -6.14
C ARG A 82 -15.16 -3.56 -6.57
N ALA A 83 -16.33 -3.59 -7.22
CA ALA A 83 -16.95 -4.82 -7.68
C ALA A 83 -16.10 -5.58 -8.72
N ASP A 84 -15.30 -4.85 -9.52
CA ASP A 84 -14.35 -5.43 -10.48
C ASP A 84 -13.09 -6.02 -9.83
N GLY A 85 -12.98 -5.96 -8.51
CA GLY A 85 -11.83 -6.44 -7.74
C GLY A 85 -10.68 -5.45 -7.62
N GLY A 86 -10.72 -4.36 -8.37
CA GLY A 86 -9.69 -3.33 -8.39
C GLY A 86 -9.88 -2.22 -7.34
N PHE A 87 -8.93 -1.28 -7.36
CA PHE A 87 -8.89 -0.08 -6.50
C PHE A 87 -8.56 1.14 -7.35
N GLY A 88 -9.15 2.28 -7.03
CA GLY A 88 -8.79 3.58 -7.60
C GLY A 88 -7.85 4.37 -6.69
N HIS A 89 -7.35 5.52 -7.18
CA HIS A 89 -6.52 6.44 -6.40
C HIS A 89 -7.24 6.93 -5.14
N ARG A 90 -8.53 7.20 -5.28
CA ARG A 90 -9.47 7.56 -4.22
C ARG A 90 -10.72 6.69 -4.35
N GLU A 91 -11.56 6.71 -3.33
CA GLU A 91 -12.79 5.91 -3.29
C GLU A 91 -13.71 6.14 -4.50
N ALA A 92 -13.80 7.38 -5.00
CA ALA A 92 -14.65 7.71 -6.14
C ALA A 92 -14.01 7.42 -7.51
N ASP A 93 -12.70 7.22 -7.57
CA ASP A 93 -11.97 7.05 -8.83
C ASP A 93 -12.14 5.63 -9.39
N PRO A 94 -12.12 5.45 -10.72
CA PRO A 94 -12.16 4.12 -11.32
C PRO A 94 -10.95 3.29 -10.92
N SER A 95 -11.10 1.95 -10.96
CA SER A 95 -10.00 1.03 -10.68
C SER A 95 -8.86 1.19 -11.69
N ASP A 96 -7.61 1.18 -11.19
CA ASP A 96 -6.41 1.23 -12.00
C ASP A 96 -5.34 0.24 -11.52
N PRO A 97 -4.41 -0.20 -12.39
CA PRO A 97 -3.38 -1.18 -12.04
C PRO A 97 -2.45 -0.76 -10.91
N ILE A 98 -1.99 0.49 -10.85
CA ILE A 98 -1.07 0.96 -9.80
C ILE A 98 -1.76 0.92 -8.43
N SER A 99 -2.97 1.46 -8.32
CA SER A 99 -3.75 1.45 -7.07
C SER A 99 -4.05 0.03 -6.60
N THR A 100 -4.42 -0.83 -7.55
CA THR A 100 -4.73 -2.23 -7.26
C THR A 100 -3.49 -3.01 -6.83
N ALA A 101 -2.34 -2.76 -7.44
CA ALA A 101 -1.06 -3.36 -7.05
C ALA A 101 -0.65 -2.98 -5.62
N TYR A 102 -0.76 -1.71 -5.26
CA TYR A 102 -0.50 -1.25 -3.89
C TYR A 102 -1.44 -1.90 -2.87
N ALA A 103 -2.73 -1.99 -3.20
CA ALA A 103 -3.70 -2.68 -2.35
C ALA A 103 -3.39 -4.18 -2.23
N ALA A 104 -3.00 -4.84 -3.31
CA ALA A 104 -2.60 -6.25 -3.30
C ALA A 104 -1.41 -6.51 -2.37
N ILE A 105 -0.38 -5.63 -2.37
CA ILE A 105 0.73 -5.71 -1.41
C ILE A 105 0.22 -5.66 0.03
N ALA A 106 -0.66 -4.70 0.35
CA ALA A 106 -1.21 -4.59 1.70
C ALA A 106 -2.03 -5.83 2.09
N LEU A 107 -2.93 -6.27 1.21
CA LEU A 107 -3.79 -7.45 1.42
C LEU A 107 -2.97 -8.74 1.55
N ALA A 108 -1.86 -8.87 0.83
CA ALA A 108 -0.94 -10.01 0.96
C ALA A 108 -0.30 -10.10 2.35
N HIS A 109 -0.28 -9.05 3.15
CA HIS A 109 0.27 -9.04 4.51
C HIS A 109 -0.79 -9.15 5.62
N LEU A 110 -2.00 -9.60 5.26
CA LEU A 110 -3.02 -10.03 6.22
C LEU A 110 -2.70 -11.39 6.83
N PRO A 111 -3.12 -11.63 8.11
CA PRO A 111 -2.92 -12.92 8.75
C PRO A 111 -3.62 -14.08 8.04
N ASN A 112 -4.76 -13.82 7.40
CA ASN A 112 -5.55 -14.82 6.67
C ASN A 112 -5.63 -14.42 5.20
N ARG A 113 -5.70 -15.41 4.28
CA ARG A 113 -5.92 -15.13 2.86
C ARG A 113 -7.21 -14.34 2.70
N SER A 114 -7.07 -13.08 2.33
CA SER A 114 -8.21 -12.23 2.05
C SER A 114 -8.82 -12.58 0.70
N PRO A 115 -10.13 -12.83 0.60
CA PRO A 115 -10.80 -12.96 -0.71
C PRO A 115 -10.58 -11.74 -1.61
N GLY A 116 -10.34 -10.57 -0.99
CA GLY A 116 -10.00 -9.35 -1.70
C GLY A 116 -8.66 -9.42 -2.44
N LEU A 117 -7.68 -10.18 -1.93
CA LEU A 117 -6.40 -10.37 -2.63
C LEU A 117 -6.59 -11.14 -3.95
N GLY A 118 -7.36 -12.22 -3.93
CA GLY A 118 -7.65 -12.99 -5.16
C GLY A 118 -8.29 -12.10 -6.22
N ARG A 119 -9.33 -11.35 -5.86
CA ARG A 119 -9.99 -10.43 -6.78
C ARG A 119 -9.06 -9.33 -7.31
N ALA A 120 -8.14 -8.82 -6.48
CA ALA A 120 -7.16 -7.83 -6.93
C ALA A 120 -6.16 -8.43 -7.93
N VAL A 121 -5.71 -9.66 -7.71
CA VAL A 121 -4.85 -10.41 -8.64
C VAL A 121 -5.57 -10.64 -9.96
N ASP A 122 -6.83 -11.12 -9.93
CA ASP A 122 -7.64 -11.35 -11.12
C ASP A 122 -7.82 -10.06 -11.94
N PHE A 123 -8.08 -8.93 -11.26
CA PHE A 123 -8.14 -7.61 -11.90
C PHE A 123 -6.83 -7.26 -12.61
N LEU A 124 -5.67 -7.44 -11.95
CA LEU A 124 -4.37 -7.12 -12.53
C LEU A 124 -4.08 -8.00 -13.76
N VAL A 125 -4.31 -9.30 -13.66
CA VAL A 125 -4.11 -10.22 -14.77
C VAL A 125 -5.00 -9.84 -15.97
N ALA A 126 -6.27 -9.49 -15.73
CA ALA A 126 -7.19 -9.06 -16.77
C ALA A 126 -6.82 -7.71 -17.44
N ARG A 127 -5.94 -6.93 -16.83
CA ARG A 127 -5.48 -5.62 -17.34
C ARG A 127 -4.11 -5.68 -18.01
N GLN A 128 -3.50 -6.87 -18.08
CA GLN A 128 -2.25 -7.02 -18.82
C GLN A 128 -2.50 -6.83 -20.32
N ARG A 129 -1.64 -6.03 -20.95
CA ARG A 129 -1.68 -5.79 -22.39
C ARG A 129 -1.09 -6.97 -23.16
N PRO A 130 -1.37 -7.10 -24.46
CA PRO A 130 -0.78 -8.17 -25.28
C PRO A 130 0.75 -8.18 -25.32
N ASP A 131 1.38 -7.03 -25.11
CA ASP A 131 2.85 -6.89 -25.01
C ASP A 131 3.41 -7.25 -23.63
N GLY A 132 2.56 -7.66 -22.70
CA GLY A 132 2.92 -8.02 -21.33
C GLY A 132 2.96 -6.85 -20.34
N GLY A 133 2.88 -5.61 -20.80
CA GLY A 133 2.93 -4.41 -19.97
C GLY A 133 1.56 -4.00 -19.39
N PHE A 134 1.56 -2.89 -18.64
CA PHE A 134 0.37 -2.32 -18.00
C PHE A 134 0.26 -0.83 -18.31
N THR A 135 -0.97 -0.33 -18.37
CA THR A 135 -1.27 1.10 -18.44
C THR A 135 -2.10 1.50 -17.22
N SER A 136 -1.74 2.56 -16.56
CA SER A 136 -2.42 3.04 -15.35
C SER A 136 -2.54 4.55 -15.35
N VAL A 137 -3.39 5.07 -14.47
CA VAL A 137 -3.44 6.50 -14.16
C VAL A 137 -2.15 6.88 -13.43
N PRO A 138 -1.49 8.01 -13.79
CA PRO A 138 -0.28 8.46 -13.12
C PRO A 138 -0.49 8.73 -11.63
N ASP A 139 0.37 8.19 -10.78
CA ASP A 139 0.29 8.33 -9.31
C ASP A 139 1.21 9.42 -8.74
N GLN A 140 2.28 9.77 -9.42
CA GLN A 140 3.28 10.70 -8.90
C GLN A 140 2.84 12.15 -9.03
N VAL A 141 2.99 12.89 -7.93
CA VAL A 141 2.78 14.34 -7.87
C VAL A 141 4.14 15.01 -7.73
N GLY A 142 4.45 15.92 -8.65
CA GLY A 142 5.67 16.71 -8.57
C GLY A 142 5.57 17.87 -7.58
N PRO A 143 6.63 18.72 -7.52
CA PRO A 143 6.68 19.89 -6.64
C PRO A 143 5.57 20.93 -6.91
N ARG A 144 4.97 20.88 -8.09
CA ARG A 144 3.71 21.54 -8.44
C ARG A 144 2.66 20.44 -8.61
N PRO A 145 1.33 20.73 -8.56
CA PRO A 145 0.29 19.70 -8.67
C PRO A 145 0.20 19.12 -10.09
N LEU A 146 1.35 18.83 -10.71
CA LEU A 146 1.48 18.19 -12.01
C LEU A 146 1.63 16.68 -11.78
N LEU A 147 0.81 15.91 -12.49
CA LEU A 147 0.94 14.46 -12.54
C LEU A 147 2.07 14.11 -13.50
N TYR A 148 2.97 13.26 -13.04
CA TYR A 148 4.04 12.70 -13.87
C TYR A 148 3.65 11.29 -14.28
N ASP A 149 3.57 11.09 -15.59
CA ASP A 149 3.49 9.74 -16.14
C ASP A 149 4.90 9.17 -16.31
N THR A 150 5.16 8.09 -15.61
CA THR A 150 6.38 7.29 -15.79
C THR A 150 5.95 5.95 -16.35
N PRO A 151 6.11 5.68 -17.66
CA PRO A 151 5.53 4.49 -18.31
C PRO A 151 5.88 3.17 -17.62
N ALA A 152 7.11 3.02 -17.12
CA ALA A 152 7.55 1.82 -16.41
C ALA A 152 6.96 1.67 -15.00
N LEU A 153 6.34 2.71 -14.45
CA LEU A 153 5.86 2.67 -13.06
C LEU A 153 4.73 1.66 -12.87
N ALA A 154 3.81 1.58 -13.82
CA ALA A 154 2.71 0.63 -13.78
C ALA A 154 3.23 -0.82 -13.79
N ASP A 155 4.18 -1.13 -14.67
CA ASP A 155 4.78 -2.46 -14.79
C ASP A 155 5.49 -2.84 -13.48
N VAL A 156 6.34 -1.95 -12.96
CA VAL A 156 7.09 -2.18 -11.71
C VAL A 156 6.15 -2.39 -10.52
N CYS A 157 5.12 -1.56 -10.38
CA CYS A 157 4.16 -1.67 -9.27
C CYS A 157 3.35 -2.97 -9.35
N VAL A 158 2.89 -3.34 -10.56
CA VAL A 158 2.11 -4.57 -10.73
C VAL A 158 2.97 -5.80 -10.48
N LEU A 159 4.19 -5.86 -11.02
CA LEU A 159 5.10 -6.98 -10.76
C LEU A 159 5.42 -7.11 -9.27
N LEU A 160 5.65 -6.00 -8.58
CA LEU A 160 5.85 -5.99 -7.13
C LEU A 160 4.61 -6.52 -6.39
N GLY A 161 3.41 -6.06 -6.78
CA GLY A 161 2.14 -6.50 -6.18
C GLY A 161 1.89 -8.00 -6.36
N LEU A 162 2.11 -8.51 -7.57
CA LEU A 162 1.98 -9.93 -7.88
C LEU A 162 3.03 -10.77 -7.13
N GLY A 163 4.29 -10.29 -7.05
CA GLY A 163 5.34 -10.95 -6.28
C GLY A 163 4.93 -11.13 -4.82
N HIS A 164 4.45 -10.08 -4.15
CA HIS A 164 3.94 -10.18 -2.78
C HIS A 164 2.72 -11.11 -2.63
N ALA A 165 1.91 -11.28 -3.67
CA ALA A 165 0.77 -12.19 -3.64
C ALA A 165 1.19 -13.66 -3.77
N LEU A 166 2.30 -13.94 -4.47
CA LEU A 166 2.83 -15.29 -4.70
C LEU A 166 3.66 -15.82 -3.51
N ASP A 167 4.33 -14.94 -2.77
CA ASP A 167 5.19 -15.28 -1.62
C ASP A 167 4.41 -15.77 -0.39
N ARG A 168 3.16 -16.29 -0.59
CA ARG A 168 2.24 -16.69 0.48
C ARG A 168 1.75 -18.13 0.41
#